data_d15e8dcbff52b32e6cbc2e5f2d23a75a
#
_entry.id   d15e8dcbff52b32e6cbc2e5f2d23a75a
#
_cell.length_a   1.000
_cell.length_b   1.000
_cell.length_c   1.000
_cell.angle_alpha   90.00
_cell.angle_beta   90.00
_cell.angle_gamma   90.00
#
_symmetry.space_group_name_H-M   'P 1'
#
loop_
_entity.id
_entity.type
_entity.pdbx_description
1 polymer ?
#
loop_
_entity_poly.entity_id
_entity_poly.type
_entity_poly.pdbx_seq_one_letter_code
_entity_poly.pdbx_strand_id
1 'polypeptide(L)'
;MIIKSLELKNYRNYDELSMNFASGTNLLYGDNAQGKTNILESIYLSATTKSHRGNKDRELIKFEENEAHIRIHFEKQGIDHHLDMHLKKNKAKGVAIDRIPIRRSSDLLGQIPVILFSPEDLKIVKSGPSERRKFLDIELSQMERLYLYQLTNYNKILVQRNNLLKQIRFQNNLIETLEAWDIQLVKYGSEVIKYREKFIKHLGKVCQKIHNKLTGGKEKILLEYDRDVGYDSYLTELAKKRQKDLKSVSYTHLRAHETGAY
;
A
#
# COMPACT_ATOMS: atom_id res chain seq x y z
N MET A 1 4.09 -15.01 -13.78
CA MET A 1 2.70 -14.54 -13.84
C MET A 1 2.57 -13.63 -15.03
N ILE A 2 1.50 -13.75 -15.80
CA ILE A 2 1.24 -13.01 -17.05
C ILE A 2 -0.22 -12.60 -17.05
N ILE A 3 -0.52 -11.33 -17.30
CA ILE A 3 -1.89 -10.89 -17.59
C ILE A 3 -2.17 -11.22 -19.05
N LYS A 4 -3.23 -11.99 -19.31
CA LYS A 4 -3.63 -12.42 -20.66
C LYS A 4 -4.65 -11.49 -21.29
N SER A 5 -5.64 -11.04 -20.50
CA SER A 5 -6.65 -10.10 -21.01
C SER A 5 -7.19 -9.18 -19.91
N LEU A 6 -7.76 -8.07 -20.36
CA LEU A 6 -8.47 -7.09 -19.54
C LEU A 6 -9.80 -6.75 -20.21
N GLU A 7 -10.87 -6.80 -19.42
CA GLU A 7 -12.19 -6.32 -19.82
C GLU A 7 -12.62 -5.22 -18.85
N LEU A 8 -13.09 -4.12 -19.38
CA LEU A 8 -13.63 -2.98 -18.62
C LEU A 8 -15.06 -2.71 -19.10
N LYS A 9 -15.95 -2.40 -18.15
CA LYS A 9 -17.30 -1.93 -18.43
C LYS A 9 -17.63 -0.75 -17.52
N ASN A 10 -18.10 0.34 -18.13
CA ASN A 10 -18.45 1.61 -17.46
C ASN A 10 -17.32 2.14 -16.54
N TYR A 11 -16.07 1.97 -16.97
CA TYR A 11 -14.90 2.36 -16.19
C TYR A 11 -14.24 3.61 -16.77
N ARG A 12 -14.18 4.69 -16.00
CA ARG A 12 -13.59 5.98 -16.42
C ARG A 12 -14.28 6.51 -17.69
N ASN A 13 -13.55 6.54 -18.82
CA ASN A 13 -14.05 6.97 -20.13
C ASN A 13 -14.51 5.80 -21.01
N TYR A 14 -14.39 4.57 -20.56
CA TYR A 14 -14.77 3.38 -21.32
C TYR A 14 -16.22 2.95 -21.03
N ASP A 15 -17.02 2.80 -22.06
CA ASP A 15 -18.28 2.04 -22.01
C ASP A 15 -17.95 0.55 -21.87
N GLU A 16 -17.23 0.06 -22.87
CA GLU A 16 -16.70 -1.30 -22.92
C GLU A 16 -15.30 -1.27 -23.53
N LEU A 17 -14.42 -2.06 -22.99
CA LEU A 17 -13.09 -2.33 -23.53
C LEU A 17 -12.81 -3.81 -23.33
N SER A 18 -12.34 -4.48 -24.37
CA SER A 18 -11.75 -5.81 -24.28
C SER A 18 -10.42 -5.80 -25.01
N MET A 19 -9.35 -6.24 -24.33
CA MET A 19 -8.04 -6.31 -24.94
C MET A 19 -7.25 -7.50 -24.42
N ASN A 20 -6.42 -8.06 -25.29
CA ASN A 20 -5.49 -9.13 -24.97
C ASN A 20 -4.06 -8.59 -24.90
N PHE A 21 -3.25 -9.19 -24.05
CA PHE A 21 -1.85 -8.83 -23.87
C PHE A 21 -0.94 -9.95 -24.37
N ALA A 22 0.16 -9.56 -25.00
CA ALA A 22 1.25 -10.48 -25.28
C ALA A 22 2.04 -10.79 -23.98
N SER A 23 2.75 -11.91 -23.96
CA SER A 23 3.57 -12.33 -22.82
C SER A 23 4.80 -11.43 -22.54
N GLY A 24 5.15 -10.56 -23.48
CA GLY A 24 6.28 -9.64 -23.35
C GLY A 24 5.85 -8.20 -23.11
N THR A 25 6.54 -7.28 -23.78
CA THR A 25 6.25 -5.85 -23.71
C THR A 25 5.00 -5.52 -24.53
N ASN A 26 4.07 -4.81 -23.90
CA ASN A 26 2.87 -4.27 -24.55
C ASN A 26 2.99 -2.75 -24.59
N LEU A 27 2.85 -2.15 -25.77
CA LEU A 27 2.91 -0.72 -25.98
C LEU A 27 1.51 -0.14 -26.22
N LEU A 28 1.05 0.72 -25.31
CA LEU A 28 -0.19 1.48 -25.46
C LEU A 28 0.13 2.85 -26.03
N TYR A 29 -0.27 3.12 -27.27
CA TYR A 29 -0.02 4.40 -27.94
C TYR A 29 -1.32 5.03 -28.48
N GLY A 30 -1.29 6.31 -28.81
CA GLY A 30 -2.44 7.09 -29.29
C GLY A 30 -2.47 8.47 -28.64
N ASP A 31 -3.47 9.28 -28.96
CA ASP A 31 -3.62 10.65 -28.49
C ASP A 31 -3.80 10.76 -26.98
N ASN A 32 -3.56 11.95 -26.45
CA ASN A 32 -3.79 12.23 -25.04
C ASN A 32 -5.29 12.15 -24.70
N ALA A 33 -5.57 11.86 -23.46
CA ALA A 33 -6.95 11.69 -22.93
C ALA A 33 -7.75 10.49 -23.47
N GLN A 34 -7.18 9.63 -24.32
CA GLN A 34 -7.86 8.42 -24.84
C GLN A 34 -7.99 7.27 -23.82
N GLY A 35 -7.49 7.44 -22.60
CA GLY A 35 -7.69 6.45 -21.54
C GLY A 35 -6.53 5.46 -21.34
N LYS A 36 -5.40 5.58 -22.04
CA LYS A 36 -4.24 4.69 -21.87
C LYS A 36 -3.84 4.49 -20.40
N THR A 37 -3.77 5.57 -19.63
CA THR A 37 -3.46 5.51 -18.21
C THR A 37 -4.58 4.87 -17.38
N ASN A 38 -5.83 4.96 -17.84
CA ASN A 38 -6.97 4.33 -17.16
C ASN A 38 -6.92 2.79 -17.26
N ILE A 39 -6.33 2.27 -18.34
CA ILE A 39 -6.05 0.83 -18.48
C ILE A 39 -5.04 0.39 -17.41
N LEU A 40 -3.91 1.10 -17.27
CA LEU A 40 -2.92 0.80 -16.22
C LEU A 40 -3.50 0.99 -14.81
N GLU A 41 -4.32 2.02 -14.61
CA GLU A 41 -5.01 2.25 -13.34
C GLU A 41 -5.95 1.10 -12.98
N SER A 42 -6.68 0.52 -13.94
CA SER A 42 -7.58 -0.60 -13.69
C SER A 42 -6.83 -1.86 -13.26
N ILE A 43 -5.68 -2.15 -13.87
CA ILE A 43 -4.82 -3.27 -13.49
C ILE A 43 -4.26 -3.05 -12.08
N TYR A 44 -3.71 -1.86 -11.82
CA TYR A 44 -3.16 -1.51 -10.50
C TYR A 44 -4.22 -1.55 -9.41
N LEU A 45 -5.41 -1.01 -9.67
CA LEU A 45 -6.55 -1.06 -8.75
C LEU A 45 -6.95 -2.50 -8.41
N SER A 46 -6.99 -3.36 -9.42
CA SER A 46 -7.36 -4.77 -9.25
C SER A 46 -6.32 -5.55 -8.44
N ALA A 47 -5.06 -5.15 -8.50
CA ALA A 47 -3.98 -5.78 -7.76
C ALA A 47 -3.84 -5.27 -6.32
N THR A 48 -4.07 -3.94 -6.11
CA THR A 48 -3.76 -3.26 -4.84
C THR A 48 -4.99 -2.78 -4.08
N THR A 49 -6.17 -2.90 -4.65
CA THR A 49 -7.45 -2.39 -4.13
C THR A 49 -7.58 -0.87 -4.08
N LYS A 50 -6.60 -0.12 -4.54
CA LYS A 50 -6.60 1.35 -4.52
C LYS A 50 -6.09 1.92 -5.83
N SER A 51 -6.69 3.03 -6.27
CA SER A 51 -6.14 3.80 -7.38
C SER A 51 -4.80 4.43 -6.97
N HIS A 52 -3.79 4.36 -7.84
CA HIS A 52 -2.50 5.04 -7.63
C HIS A 52 -2.65 6.58 -7.61
N ARG A 53 -3.69 7.12 -8.26
CA ARG A 53 -4.00 8.54 -8.26
C ARG A 53 -4.72 9.01 -6.99
N GLY A 54 -5.05 8.11 -6.06
CA GLY A 54 -5.76 8.43 -4.83
C GLY A 54 -7.26 8.66 -4.98
N ASN A 55 -7.83 8.34 -6.13
CA ASN A 55 -9.25 8.50 -6.41
C ASN A 55 -10.12 7.57 -5.57
N LYS A 56 -11.30 8.04 -5.21
CA LYS A 56 -12.33 7.21 -4.56
C LYS A 56 -12.95 6.28 -5.60
N ASP A 57 -13.40 5.09 -5.18
CA ASP A 57 -13.98 4.08 -6.07
C ASP A 57 -15.12 4.65 -6.95
N ARG A 58 -15.94 5.56 -6.41
CA ARG A 58 -17.02 6.23 -7.15
C ARG A 58 -16.54 7.10 -8.32
N GLU A 59 -15.32 7.62 -8.25
CA GLU A 59 -14.70 8.47 -9.27
C GLU A 59 -14.09 7.66 -10.42
N LEU A 60 -14.00 6.34 -10.24
CA LEU A 60 -13.53 5.39 -11.24
C LEU A 60 -14.67 4.89 -12.13
N ILE A 61 -15.90 5.05 -11.69
CA ILE A 61 -17.11 4.70 -12.44
C ILE A 61 -17.35 5.78 -13.50
N LYS A 62 -17.74 5.38 -14.71
CA LYS A 62 -18.04 6.29 -15.79
C LYS A 62 -19.12 7.30 -15.37
N PHE A 63 -19.01 8.53 -15.87
CA PHE A 63 -19.99 9.59 -15.60
C PHE A 63 -21.40 9.11 -16.02
N GLU A 64 -22.41 9.44 -15.21
CA GLU A 64 -23.81 8.98 -15.30
C GLU A 64 -24.06 7.52 -14.95
N GLU A 65 -23.06 6.64 -14.89
CA GLU A 65 -23.21 5.25 -14.50
C GLU A 65 -23.18 5.05 -12.98
N ASN A 66 -23.79 3.97 -12.50
CA ASN A 66 -23.87 3.65 -11.07
C ASN A 66 -22.88 2.56 -10.63
N GLU A 67 -22.34 1.84 -11.60
CA GLU A 67 -21.43 0.73 -11.36
C GLU A 67 -20.45 0.54 -12.52
N ALA A 68 -19.30 -0.04 -12.21
CA ALA A 68 -18.29 -0.42 -13.19
C ALA A 68 -17.76 -1.82 -12.91
N HIS A 69 -17.31 -2.49 -13.93
CA HIS A 69 -16.74 -3.83 -13.85
C HIS A 69 -15.35 -3.86 -14.46
N ILE A 70 -14.45 -4.57 -13.79
CA ILE A 70 -13.10 -4.88 -14.28
C ILE A 70 -12.94 -6.38 -14.19
N ARG A 71 -12.57 -7.02 -15.30
CA ARG A 71 -12.17 -8.43 -15.31
C ARG A 71 -10.75 -8.54 -15.84
N ILE A 72 -9.92 -9.29 -15.13
CA ILE A 72 -8.56 -9.62 -15.55
C ILE A 72 -8.42 -11.13 -15.63
N HIS A 73 -7.99 -11.61 -16.78
CA HIS A 73 -7.56 -12.97 -16.96
C HIS A 73 -6.03 -13.01 -16.84
N PHE A 74 -5.51 -13.83 -15.96
CA PHE A 74 -4.07 -13.93 -15.72
C PHE A 74 -3.64 -15.39 -15.49
N GLU A 75 -2.39 -15.69 -15.84
CA GLU A 75 -1.75 -16.95 -15.55
C GLU A 75 -0.78 -16.81 -14.39
N LYS A 76 -0.85 -17.72 -13.42
CA LYS A 76 0.06 -17.81 -12.28
C LYS A 76 0.51 -19.26 -12.11
N GLN A 77 1.83 -19.49 -12.20
CA GLN A 77 2.41 -20.84 -12.09
C GLN A 77 1.82 -21.86 -13.08
N GLY A 78 1.51 -21.42 -14.31
CA GLY A 78 0.91 -22.28 -15.35
C GLY A 78 -0.59 -22.53 -15.21
N ILE A 79 -1.26 -21.90 -14.23
CA ILE A 79 -2.70 -22.02 -14.00
C ILE A 79 -3.39 -20.72 -14.38
N ASP A 80 -4.48 -20.82 -15.13
CA ASP A 80 -5.30 -19.66 -15.51
C ASP A 80 -6.26 -19.28 -14.39
N HIS A 81 -6.37 -17.99 -14.15
CA HIS A 81 -7.21 -17.40 -13.13
C HIS A 81 -7.99 -16.20 -13.68
N HIS A 82 -9.14 -15.92 -13.09
CA HIS A 82 -9.95 -14.74 -13.37
C HIS A 82 -10.14 -13.92 -12.11
N LEU A 83 -9.82 -12.63 -12.19
CA LEU A 83 -10.18 -11.65 -11.17
C LEU A 83 -11.33 -10.81 -11.70
N ASP A 84 -12.43 -10.76 -10.94
CA ASP A 84 -13.57 -9.90 -11.18
C ASP A 84 -13.63 -8.84 -10.09
N MET A 85 -13.70 -7.56 -10.47
CA MET A 85 -13.91 -6.44 -9.54
C MET A 85 -15.14 -5.66 -9.95
N HIS A 86 -16.04 -5.45 -9.01
CA HIS A 86 -17.27 -4.71 -9.21
C HIS A 86 -17.29 -3.46 -8.32
N LEU A 87 -17.28 -2.28 -8.93
CA LEU A 87 -17.35 -0.99 -8.28
C LEU A 87 -18.80 -0.51 -8.26
N LYS A 88 -19.25 0.06 -7.14
CA LYS A 88 -20.58 0.66 -6.96
C LYS A 88 -20.46 2.01 -6.28
N LYS A 89 -21.26 3.02 -6.71
CA LYS A 89 -21.23 4.39 -6.16
C LYS A 89 -21.45 4.42 -4.65
N ASN A 90 -22.38 3.63 -4.15
CA ASN A 90 -22.89 3.72 -2.78
C ASN A 90 -22.67 2.44 -1.94
N LYS A 91 -21.83 1.54 -2.43
CA LYS A 91 -21.52 0.28 -1.73
C LYS A 91 -20.03 0.00 -1.78
N ALA A 92 -19.56 -0.83 -0.86
CA ALA A 92 -18.22 -1.38 -0.95
C ALA A 92 -18.05 -2.17 -2.26
N LYS A 93 -16.86 -2.07 -2.86
CA LYS A 93 -16.54 -2.86 -4.05
C LYS A 93 -16.54 -4.37 -3.73
N GLY A 94 -17.04 -5.14 -4.67
CA GLY A 94 -16.93 -6.59 -4.65
C GLY A 94 -15.69 -7.04 -5.43
N VAL A 95 -15.00 -8.06 -4.93
CA VAL A 95 -13.88 -8.69 -5.64
C VAL A 95 -14.03 -10.20 -5.53
N ALA A 96 -13.77 -10.92 -6.61
CA ALA A 96 -13.72 -12.38 -6.64
C ALA A 96 -12.51 -12.84 -7.46
N ILE A 97 -11.94 -13.99 -7.09
CA ILE A 97 -10.96 -14.72 -7.90
C ILE A 97 -11.57 -16.09 -8.16
N ASP A 98 -11.63 -16.49 -9.44
CA ASP A 98 -12.22 -17.75 -9.88
C ASP A 98 -13.63 -17.96 -9.32
N ARG A 99 -14.44 -16.88 -9.32
CA ARG A 99 -15.81 -16.82 -8.76
C ARG A 99 -15.88 -16.95 -7.22
N ILE A 100 -14.75 -17.06 -6.53
CA ILE A 100 -14.68 -17.11 -5.06
C ILE A 100 -14.57 -15.69 -4.53
N PRO A 101 -15.56 -15.19 -3.75
CA PRO A 101 -15.53 -13.84 -3.22
C PRO A 101 -14.37 -13.60 -2.25
N ILE A 102 -13.64 -12.52 -2.46
CA ILE A 102 -12.60 -12.03 -1.56
C ILE A 102 -13.25 -11.15 -0.48
N ARG A 103 -13.23 -11.61 0.76
CA ARG A 103 -13.89 -10.89 1.87
C ARG A 103 -13.06 -9.74 2.43
N ARG A 104 -11.74 -9.83 2.35
CA ARG A 104 -10.80 -8.83 2.88
C ARG A 104 -9.87 -8.36 1.79
N SER A 105 -9.67 -7.06 1.68
CA SER A 105 -8.70 -6.48 0.74
C SER A 105 -7.28 -7.02 0.93
N SER A 106 -6.93 -7.44 2.16
CA SER A 106 -5.68 -8.12 2.47
C SER A 106 -5.49 -9.44 1.74
N ASP A 107 -6.57 -10.14 1.41
CA ASP A 107 -6.48 -11.45 0.77
C ASP A 107 -6.23 -11.32 -0.74
N LEU A 108 -6.46 -10.13 -1.31
CA LEU A 108 -6.17 -9.80 -2.69
C LEU A 108 -4.71 -9.42 -2.93
N LEU A 109 -4.11 -8.70 -1.97
CA LEU A 109 -2.72 -8.25 -2.09
C LEU A 109 -1.76 -9.44 -2.29
N GLY A 110 -0.88 -9.34 -3.32
CA GLY A 110 0.04 -10.40 -3.69
C GLY A 110 -0.56 -11.53 -4.55
N GLN A 111 -1.85 -11.48 -4.88
CA GLN A 111 -2.41 -12.40 -5.88
C GLN A 111 -1.89 -12.04 -7.27
N ILE A 112 -1.93 -10.78 -7.61
CA ILE A 112 -1.35 -10.20 -8.82
C ILE A 112 -0.31 -9.16 -8.37
N PRO A 113 0.97 -9.53 -8.15
CA PRO A 113 2.00 -8.55 -7.81
C PRO A 113 2.25 -7.62 -9.00
N VAL A 114 2.13 -6.31 -8.77
CA VAL A 114 2.33 -5.27 -9.78
C VAL A 114 3.28 -4.21 -9.25
N ILE A 115 4.12 -3.70 -10.14
CA ILE A 115 4.89 -2.48 -9.92
C ILE A 115 4.42 -1.47 -10.96
N LEU A 116 3.95 -0.32 -10.49
CA LEU A 116 3.59 0.79 -11.35
C LEU A 116 4.65 1.88 -11.20
N PHE A 117 5.08 2.43 -12.33
CA PHE A 117 5.85 3.66 -12.36
C PHE A 117 5.05 4.74 -13.08
N SER A 118 4.87 5.88 -12.45
CA SER A 118 4.15 7.03 -12.97
C SER A 118 4.86 8.33 -12.58
N PRO A 119 4.58 9.46 -13.25
CA PRO A 119 5.14 10.75 -12.84
C PRO A 119 4.83 11.14 -11.38
N GLU A 120 3.73 10.64 -10.83
CA GLU A 120 3.35 10.84 -9.44
C GLU A 120 4.33 10.22 -8.44
N ASP A 121 5.08 9.19 -8.85
CA ASP A 121 6.06 8.51 -7.98
C ASP A 121 7.28 9.37 -7.67
N LEU A 122 7.50 10.45 -8.41
CA LEU A 122 8.47 11.48 -8.03
C LEU A 122 8.16 12.09 -6.65
N LYS A 123 6.94 11.95 -6.15
CA LYS A 123 6.56 12.32 -4.79
C LYS A 123 7.32 11.53 -3.72
N ILE A 124 7.80 10.33 -4.02
CA ILE A 124 8.63 9.52 -3.11
C ILE A 124 9.89 10.30 -2.72
N VAL A 125 10.48 11.04 -3.67
CA VAL A 125 11.68 11.86 -3.44
C VAL A 125 11.31 13.27 -2.96
N LYS A 126 10.32 13.91 -3.60
CA LYS A 126 9.99 15.33 -3.38
C LYS A 126 9.09 15.59 -2.18
N SER A 127 8.29 14.62 -1.77
CA SER A 127 7.32 14.77 -0.68
C SER A 127 7.84 14.18 0.64
N GLY A 128 7.06 14.39 1.69
CA GLY A 128 7.42 13.97 3.04
C GLY A 128 7.37 12.44 3.24
N PRO A 129 7.73 12.01 4.45
CA PRO A 129 7.87 10.59 4.84
C PRO A 129 6.62 9.74 4.67
N SER A 130 5.45 10.34 4.62
CA SER A 130 4.17 9.63 4.42
C SER A 130 4.11 8.88 3.09
N GLU A 131 4.61 9.50 2.01
CA GLU A 131 4.61 8.86 0.68
C GLU A 131 5.62 7.70 0.64
N ARG A 132 6.79 7.87 1.25
CA ARG A 132 7.79 6.80 1.36
C ARG A 132 7.26 5.60 2.16
N ARG A 133 6.57 5.85 3.28
CA ARG A 133 5.92 4.77 4.05
C ARG A 133 4.85 4.06 3.25
N LYS A 134 4.00 4.83 2.55
CA LYS A 134 2.94 4.27 1.70
C LYS A 134 3.53 3.36 0.61
N PHE A 135 4.61 3.79 -0.03
CA PHE A 135 5.35 2.96 -0.99
C PHE A 135 5.81 1.65 -0.35
N LEU A 136 6.55 1.72 0.78
CA LEU A 136 7.02 0.53 1.49
C LEU A 136 5.86 -0.41 1.88
N ASP A 137 4.76 0.16 2.37
CA ASP A 137 3.61 -0.62 2.81
C ASP A 137 2.94 -1.37 1.66
N ILE A 138 2.84 -0.73 0.49
CA ILE A 138 2.27 -1.35 -0.70
C ILE A 138 3.19 -2.46 -1.21
N GLU A 139 4.48 -2.17 -1.41
CA GLU A 139 5.42 -3.13 -1.98
C GLU A 139 5.63 -4.34 -1.05
N LEU A 140 5.89 -4.10 0.23
CA LEU A 140 6.05 -5.18 1.20
C LEU A 140 4.79 -6.01 1.40
N SER A 141 3.61 -5.37 1.36
CA SER A 141 2.33 -6.10 1.50
C SER A 141 2.03 -7.02 0.32
N GLN A 142 2.53 -6.70 -0.88
CA GLN A 142 2.42 -7.58 -2.04
C GLN A 142 3.38 -8.77 -1.97
N MET A 143 4.57 -8.56 -1.41
CA MET A 143 5.65 -9.56 -1.36
C MET A 143 5.54 -10.50 -0.17
N GLU A 144 5.12 -9.99 1.00
CA GLU A 144 5.22 -10.66 2.29
C GLU A 144 3.89 -10.66 3.06
N ARG A 145 3.19 -11.78 3.05
CA ARG A 145 1.90 -11.92 3.77
C ARG A 145 2.02 -11.66 5.27
N LEU A 146 3.16 -12.04 5.88
CA LEU A 146 3.41 -11.79 7.29
C LEU A 146 3.56 -10.29 7.57
N TYR A 147 4.23 -9.54 6.69
CA TYR A 147 4.30 -8.09 6.81
C TYR A 147 2.91 -7.46 6.81
N LEU A 148 2.06 -7.83 5.86
CA LEU A 148 0.69 -7.34 5.77
C LEU A 148 -0.11 -7.65 7.04
N TYR A 149 0.05 -8.85 7.59
CA TYR A 149 -0.57 -9.24 8.86
C TYR A 149 -0.09 -8.34 10.01
N GLN A 150 1.23 -8.14 10.15
CA GLN A 150 1.82 -7.28 11.19
C GLN A 150 1.36 -5.83 11.04
N LEU A 151 1.39 -5.28 9.83
CA LEU A 151 0.95 -3.91 9.54
C LEU A 151 -0.53 -3.70 9.85
N THR A 152 -1.37 -4.67 9.47
CA THR A 152 -2.82 -4.60 9.72
C THR A 152 -3.12 -4.57 11.22
N ASN A 153 -2.47 -5.45 12.00
CA ASN A 153 -2.64 -5.47 13.44
C ASN A 153 -2.05 -4.22 14.10
N TYR A 154 -0.86 -3.77 13.68
CA TYR A 154 -0.27 -2.51 14.14
C TYR A 154 -1.24 -1.34 13.98
N ASN A 155 -1.80 -1.16 12.79
CA ASN A 155 -2.73 -0.08 12.51
C ASN A 155 -4.03 -0.20 13.34
N LYS A 156 -4.55 -1.43 13.52
CA LYS A 156 -5.72 -1.68 14.36
C LYS A 156 -5.46 -1.30 15.81
N ILE A 157 -4.34 -1.73 16.37
CA ILE A 157 -3.94 -1.41 17.75
C ILE A 157 -3.71 0.08 17.92
N LEU A 158 -3.05 0.73 16.95
CA LEU A 158 -2.81 2.17 16.96
C LEU A 158 -4.12 2.97 17.03
N VAL A 159 -5.14 2.58 16.26
CA VAL A 159 -6.47 3.21 16.30
C VAL A 159 -7.12 3.03 17.67
N GLN A 160 -7.09 1.81 18.24
CA GLN A 160 -7.66 1.53 19.56
C GLN A 160 -6.94 2.31 20.67
N ARG A 161 -5.60 2.33 20.65
CA ARG A 161 -4.80 3.12 21.58
C ARG A 161 -5.13 4.61 21.51
N ASN A 162 -5.25 5.16 20.30
CA ASN A 162 -5.60 6.57 20.12
C ASN A 162 -7.04 6.87 20.61
N ASN A 163 -7.98 5.96 20.43
CA ASN A 163 -9.33 6.10 20.98
C ASN A 163 -9.30 6.05 22.50
N LEU A 164 -8.53 5.15 23.11
CA LEU A 164 -8.33 5.08 24.55
C LEU A 164 -7.74 6.37 25.12
N LEU A 165 -6.71 6.93 24.48
CA LEU A 165 -6.13 8.22 24.88
C LEU A 165 -7.17 9.34 24.93
N LYS A 166 -8.13 9.35 24.01
CA LYS A 166 -9.24 10.31 24.04
C LYS A 166 -10.20 10.08 25.22
N GLN A 167 -10.45 8.82 25.56
CA GLN A 167 -11.34 8.45 26.67
C GLN A 167 -10.71 8.74 28.05
N ILE A 168 -9.42 8.51 28.21
CA ILE A 168 -8.67 8.77 29.46
C ILE A 168 -8.82 10.23 29.91
N ARG A 169 -8.99 11.20 29.00
CA ARG A 169 -9.25 12.61 29.40
C ARG A 169 -10.49 12.78 30.26
N PHE A 170 -11.47 11.90 30.10
CA PHE A 170 -12.74 11.96 30.82
C PHE A 170 -12.82 10.90 31.93
N GLN A 171 -11.98 9.86 31.85
CA GLN A 171 -12.01 8.70 32.75
C GLN A 171 -10.57 8.26 33.08
N ASN A 172 -9.97 8.89 34.09
CA ASN A 172 -8.58 8.65 34.47
C ASN A 172 -8.28 7.21 34.90
N ASN A 173 -9.29 6.45 35.37
CA ASN A 173 -9.15 5.05 35.74
C ASN A 173 -8.77 4.12 34.56
N LEU A 174 -8.93 4.59 33.33
CA LEU A 174 -8.55 3.81 32.12
C LEU A 174 -7.05 3.87 31.81
N ILE A 175 -6.25 4.70 32.51
CA ILE A 175 -4.83 4.89 32.22
C ILE A 175 -4.02 3.58 32.38
N GLU A 176 -4.40 2.73 33.30
CA GLU A 176 -3.76 1.43 33.54
C GLU A 176 -3.91 0.48 32.34
N THR A 177 -5.02 0.60 31.61
CA THR A 177 -5.26 -0.24 30.42
C THR A 177 -4.38 0.14 29.23
N LEU A 178 -3.75 1.33 29.24
CA LEU A 178 -2.91 1.82 28.15
C LEU A 178 -1.67 0.95 27.95
N GLU A 179 -1.14 0.37 29.03
CA GLU A 179 0.05 -0.49 28.97
C GLU A 179 -0.19 -1.75 28.13
N ALA A 180 -1.35 -2.36 28.24
CA ALA A 180 -1.70 -3.54 27.44
C ALA A 180 -1.72 -3.22 25.93
N TRP A 181 -2.16 -2.02 25.55
CA TRP A 181 -2.13 -1.55 24.18
C TRP A 181 -0.72 -1.19 23.72
N ASP A 182 0.11 -0.61 24.61
CA ASP A 182 1.51 -0.30 24.35
C ASP A 182 2.30 -1.58 24.04
N ILE A 183 2.14 -2.64 24.84
CA ILE A 183 2.79 -3.94 24.63
C ILE A 183 2.41 -4.53 23.27
N GLN A 184 1.12 -4.48 22.91
CA GLN A 184 0.68 -4.98 21.60
C GLN A 184 1.20 -4.11 20.44
N LEU A 185 1.23 -2.79 20.61
CA LEU A 185 1.77 -1.86 19.61
C LEU A 185 3.25 -2.15 19.34
N VAL A 186 4.03 -2.37 20.41
CA VAL A 186 5.46 -2.74 20.32
C VAL A 186 5.62 -4.07 19.60
N LYS A 187 4.84 -5.08 19.96
CA LYS A 187 4.91 -6.42 19.34
C LYS A 187 4.79 -6.32 17.81
N TYR A 188 3.74 -5.69 17.32
CA TYR A 188 3.49 -5.60 15.88
C TYR A 188 4.37 -4.55 15.21
N GLY A 189 4.63 -3.41 15.86
CA GLY A 189 5.46 -2.34 15.34
C GLY A 189 6.92 -2.72 15.16
N SER A 190 7.49 -3.49 16.09
CA SER A 190 8.86 -4.01 15.97
C SER A 190 9.03 -4.90 14.75
N GLU A 191 8.06 -5.77 14.46
CA GLU A 191 8.09 -6.60 13.26
C GLU A 191 7.99 -5.78 11.99
N VAL A 192 7.09 -4.77 11.93
CA VAL A 192 7.00 -3.85 10.79
C VAL A 192 8.34 -3.15 10.54
N ILE A 193 9.02 -2.66 11.58
CA ILE A 193 10.34 -2.03 11.48
C ILE A 193 11.37 -3.01 10.90
N LYS A 194 11.45 -4.24 11.41
CA LYS A 194 12.40 -5.26 10.93
C LYS A 194 12.22 -5.57 9.43
N TYR A 195 10.97 -5.74 8.98
CA TYR A 195 10.68 -5.97 7.56
C TYR A 195 11.11 -4.80 6.68
N ARG A 196 10.80 -3.55 7.08
CA ARG A 196 11.18 -2.35 6.33
C ARG A 196 12.69 -2.17 6.28
N GLU A 197 13.41 -2.36 7.38
CA GLU A 197 14.87 -2.29 7.44
C GLU A 197 15.52 -3.32 6.50
N LYS A 198 15.06 -4.57 6.56
CA LYS A 198 15.52 -5.63 5.66
C LYS A 198 15.28 -5.29 4.19
N PHE A 199 14.09 -4.78 3.88
CA PHE A 199 13.73 -4.41 2.51
C PHE A 199 14.59 -3.25 1.98
N ILE A 200 14.74 -2.17 2.75
CA ILE A 200 15.56 -1.01 2.35
C ILE A 200 17.02 -1.40 2.17
N LYS A 201 17.55 -2.26 3.02
CA LYS A 201 18.92 -2.79 2.85
C LYS A 201 19.11 -3.54 1.52
N HIS A 202 18.12 -4.33 1.12
CA HIS A 202 18.14 -5.03 -0.17
C HIS A 202 17.95 -4.05 -1.35
N LEU A 203 16.94 -3.19 -1.27
CA LEU A 203 16.63 -2.20 -2.28
C LEU A 203 17.83 -1.27 -2.52
N GLY A 204 18.50 -0.81 -1.45
CA GLY A 204 19.69 0.04 -1.54
C GLY A 204 20.81 -0.61 -2.37
N LYS A 205 21.06 -1.91 -2.18
CA LYS A 205 22.08 -2.63 -2.99
C LYS A 205 21.70 -2.67 -4.47
N VAL A 206 20.42 -2.90 -4.79
CA VAL A 206 19.94 -2.94 -6.17
C VAL A 206 19.98 -1.55 -6.79
N CYS A 207 19.48 -0.55 -6.09
CA CYS A 207 19.50 0.85 -6.53
C CYS A 207 20.93 1.33 -6.80
N GLN A 208 21.87 1.06 -5.89
CA GLN A 208 23.26 1.45 -6.09
C GLN A 208 23.89 0.81 -7.34
N LYS A 209 23.60 -0.49 -7.57
CA LYS A 209 24.10 -1.19 -8.77
C LYS A 209 23.55 -0.57 -10.08
N ILE A 210 22.26 -0.24 -10.08
CA ILE A 210 21.61 0.39 -11.25
C ILE A 210 22.12 1.82 -11.43
N HIS A 211 22.18 2.58 -10.36
CA HIS A 211 22.65 3.97 -10.39
C HIS A 211 24.11 4.09 -10.87
N ASN A 212 24.99 3.21 -10.40
CA ASN A 212 26.36 3.16 -10.89
C ASN A 212 26.46 2.91 -12.41
N LYS A 213 25.55 2.07 -12.97
CA LYS A 213 25.49 1.86 -14.42
C LYS A 213 25.04 3.11 -15.17
N LEU A 214 24.06 3.84 -14.62
CA LEU A 214 23.50 5.04 -15.25
C LEU A 214 24.46 6.22 -15.20
N THR A 215 25.19 6.40 -14.10
CA THR A 215 26.09 7.54 -13.87
C THR A 215 27.55 7.26 -14.26
N GLY A 216 27.85 6.04 -14.72
CA GLY A 216 29.25 5.63 -14.97
C GLY A 216 30.08 5.61 -13.68
N GLY A 217 29.47 5.40 -12.52
CA GLY A 217 30.14 5.37 -11.21
C GLY A 217 30.50 6.74 -10.62
N LYS A 218 30.08 7.84 -11.26
CA LYS A 218 30.40 9.20 -10.81
C LYS A 218 29.65 9.62 -9.57
N GLU A 219 28.50 9.01 -9.31
CA GLU A 219 27.62 9.34 -8.18
C GLU A 219 27.31 8.09 -7.37
N LYS A 220 27.11 8.28 -6.09
CA LYS A 220 26.68 7.22 -5.17
C LYS A 220 25.30 7.55 -4.63
N ILE A 221 24.40 6.57 -4.62
CA ILE A 221 23.11 6.66 -3.93
C ILE A 221 23.14 5.80 -2.68
N LEU A 222 22.64 6.34 -1.57
CA LEU A 222 22.48 5.62 -0.32
C LEU A 222 20.99 5.62 0.06
N LEU A 223 20.45 4.44 0.34
CA LEU A 223 19.11 4.29 0.91
C LEU A 223 19.26 3.76 2.33
N GLU A 224 18.78 4.55 3.28
CA GLU A 224 18.79 4.19 4.69
C GLU A 224 17.37 4.18 5.25
N TYR A 225 17.12 3.28 6.18
CA TYR A 225 15.90 3.26 6.96
C TYR A 225 16.14 4.01 8.27
N ASP A 226 15.70 5.26 8.30
CA ASP A 226 15.74 6.09 9.51
C ASP A 226 14.59 5.69 10.43
N ARG A 227 14.93 5.02 11.54
CA ARG A 227 13.98 4.56 12.54
C ARG A 227 13.93 5.52 13.72
N ASP A 228 12.74 5.94 14.10
CA ASP A 228 12.53 6.76 15.30
C ASP A 228 12.88 6.03 16.60
N VAL A 229 12.86 4.68 16.57
CA VAL A 229 13.03 3.85 17.77
C VAL A 229 13.63 2.49 17.42
N GLY A 230 14.53 2.02 18.29
CA GLY A 230 15.03 0.65 18.22
C GLY A 230 14.00 -0.36 18.73
N TYR A 231 14.08 -1.61 18.28
CA TYR A 231 13.12 -2.63 18.74
C TYR A 231 13.21 -2.86 20.25
N ASP A 232 14.42 -2.85 20.82
CA ASP A 232 14.65 -3.12 22.24
C ASP A 232 14.24 -1.95 23.14
N SER A 233 14.24 -0.74 22.61
CA SER A 233 13.87 0.48 23.35
C SER A 233 12.43 0.93 23.11
N TYR A 234 11.66 0.26 22.24
CA TYR A 234 10.37 0.73 21.79
C TYR A 234 9.38 0.92 22.94
N LEU A 235 9.25 -0.07 23.82
CA LEU A 235 8.35 0.02 24.98
C LEU A 235 8.77 1.14 25.94
N THR A 236 10.05 1.26 26.19
CA THR A 236 10.61 2.30 27.07
C THR A 236 10.37 3.70 26.50
N GLU A 237 10.59 3.87 25.21
CA GLU A 237 10.33 5.16 24.53
C GLU A 237 8.83 5.51 24.50
N LEU A 238 7.95 4.52 24.30
CA LEU A 238 6.50 4.71 24.43
C LEU A 238 6.13 5.18 25.84
N ALA A 239 6.67 4.52 26.87
CA ALA A 239 6.41 4.89 28.25
C ALA A 239 6.87 6.35 28.56
N LYS A 240 8.05 6.74 28.12
CA LYS A 240 8.56 8.12 28.24
C LYS A 240 7.65 9.15 27.57
N LYS A 241 7.13 8.82 26.39
CA LYS A 241 6.24 9.74 25.62
C LYS A 241 4.78 9.70 26.06
N ARG A 242 4.39 8.79 26.96
CA ARG A 242 3.00 8.61 27.42
C ARG A 242 2.37 9.92 27.92
N GLN A 243 3.10 10.70 28.74
CA GLN A 243 2.60 11.99 29.25
C GLN A 243 2.31 12.99 28.12
N LYS A 244 3.14 13.00 27.08
CA LYS A 244 2.96 13.85 25.91
C LYS A 244 1.76 13.39 25.08
N ASP A 245 1.60 12.08 24.90
CA ASP A 245 0.47 11.47 24.18
C ASP A 245 -0.87 11.81 24.87
N LEU A 246 -0.92 11.75 26.20
CA LEU A 246 -2.10 12.11 27.01
C LEU A 246 -2.49 13.59 26.82
N LYS A 247 -1.50 14.49 26.76
CA LYS A 247 -1.73 15.93 26.53
C LYS A 247 -2.18 16.24 25.11
N SER A 248 -1.60 15.58 24.10
CA SER A 248 -1.91 15.80 22.69
C SER A 248 -3.13 15.04 22.20
N VAL A 249 -3.66 14.10 23.01
CA VAL A 249 -4.79 13.21 22.67
C VAL A 249 -4.56 12.39 21.40
N SER A 250 -3.33 12.22 21.04
CA SER A 250 -2.92 11.42 19.91
C SER A 250 -1.53 10.86 20.17
N TYR A 251 -1.26 9.72 19.57
CA TYR A 251 0.09 9.17 19.53
C TYR A 251 1.03 10.16 18.83
N THR A 252 1.90 10.78 19.60
CA THR A 252 2.93 11.66 19.06
C THR A 252 4.16 10.84 18.63
N HIS A 253 4.23 10.52 17.35
CA HIS A 253 5.48 10.33 16.59
C HIS A 253 6.52 9.29 17.02
N LEU A 254 6.14 8.13 17.56
CA LEU A 254 6.96 6.93 17.37
C LEU A 254 6.40 6.12 16.19
N ARG A 255 6.26 6.78 15.07
CA ARG A 255 5.92 6.09 13.83
C ARG A 255 7.12 5.27 13.41
N ALA A 256 6.92 4.07 12.88
CA ALA A 256 7.95 3.38 12.12
C ALA A 256 8.33 4.28 10.92
N HIS A 257 9.23 5.22 11.12
CA HIS A 257 9.66 6.29 10.21
C HIS A 257 10.96 5.91 9.57
N GLU A 258 11.32 6.40 8.59
CA GLU A 258 11.49 7.22 7.43
C GLU A 258 12.58 6.64 6.52
N THR A 259 12.44 6.73 5.24
CA THR A 259 13.51 6.50 4.30
C THR A 259 14.05 7.86 3.86
N GLY A 260 15.31 8.17 4.17
CA GLY A 260 16.05 9.26 3.57
C GLY A 260 16.81 8.75 2.35
N ALA A 261 16.72 9.45 1.22
CA ALA A 261 17.66 9.31 0.11
C ALA A 261 18.57 10.54 0.14
N TYR A 262 19.89 10.32 0.20
CA TYR A 262 20.92 11.32 0.08
C TYR A 262 21.81 11.01 -1.10
#